data_a8aa305f2e1192d1334fc0cbb63b3216
#
_entry.id   a8aa305f2e1192d1334fc0cbb63b3216
#
_cell.length_a   1.000
_cell.length_b   1.000
_cell.length_c   1.000
_cell.angle_alpha   90.00
_cell.angle_beta   90.00
_cell.angle_gamma   90.00
#
_symmetry.space_group_name_H-M   'P 1'
#
loop_
_entity.id
_entity.type
_entity.pdbx_description
1 polymer ?
#
loop_
_entity_poly.entity_id
_entity_poly.type
_entity_poly.pdbx_seq_one_letter_code
_entity_poly.pdbx_strand_id
1 'polypeptide(L)'
;VSTTPARGPLGPGPLPLSPGFTAPDLLVGMILGVFVLLLATPSVLDMRQSLAARSAAHETTVAFYLARSYAISKNRNVGLKFRRNGDRYEWALYADHNGNGVRTADIASGVDRYLGLSIPWSRNDVFPAIMTGTRVPDPSGSGYLDRIDDPIRFNNSDICSFSPLGESTPGSVYLWDGHDRMAVVRVFGRTAKLRTLYYRRGERGWTQ
;
A
#
# COMPACT_ATOMS: atom_id res chain seq x y z
N VAL A 1 -68.70 -67.34 -16.86
CA VAL A 1 -68.14 -66.03 -17.19
C VAL A 1 -67.53 -65.45 -15.91
N SER A 2 -66.22 -65.46 -15.81
CA SER A 2 -65.46 -65.00 -14.64
C SER A 2 -65.00 -63.57 -14.91
N THR A 3 -65.55 -62.65 -14.14
CA THR A 3 -65.14 -61.20 -14.23
C THR A 3 -64.04 -60.90 -13.22
N THR A 4 -62.85 -60.62 -13.67
CA THR A 4 -61.69 -60.14 -12.88
C THR A 4 -61.92 -58.69 -12.56
N PRO A 5 -61.76 -58.18 -11.34
CA PRO A 5 -61.89 -56.80 -10.99
C PRO A 5 -60.59 -56.07 -11.38
N ALA A 6 -60.67 -54.93 -12.08
CA ALA A 6 -59.59 -54.06 -12.41
C ALA A 6 -58.98 -53.38 -11.16
N ARG A 7 -57.67 -53.55 -10.93
CA ARG A 7 -56.93 -52.77 -9.95
C ARG A 7 -56.76 -51.31 -10.44
N GLY A 8 -57.33 -50.38 -9.71
CA GLY A 8 -57.10 -48.95 -9.94
C GLY A 8 -55.63 -48.53 -9.69
N PRO A 9 -55.15 -47.40 -10.26
CA PRO A 9 -53.78 -46.92 -10.09
C PRO A 9 -53.48 -46.57 -8.63
N LEU A 10 -52.38 -47.12 -8.12
CA LEU A 10 -51.83 -46.74 -6.80
C LEU A 10 -51.45 -45.27 -6.86
N GLY A 11 -52.06 -44.42 -6.04
CA GLY A 11 -51.70 -43.04 -5.86
C GLY A 11 -50.28 -42.90 -5.35
N PRO A 12 -49.62 -41.74 -5.61
CA PRO A 12 -48.26 -41.50 -5.11
C PRO A 12 -48.22 -41.66 -3.59
N GLY A 13 -47.31 -42.51 -3.14
CA GLY A 13 -47.07 -42.72 -1.70
C GLY A 13 -46.57 -41.42 -1.01
N PRO A 14 -46.79 -41.27 0.29
CA PRO A 14 -46.32 -40.10 1.03
C PRO A 14 -44.81 -39.92 0.85
N LEU A 15 -44.41 -38.70 0.48
CA LEU A 15 -42.99 -38.32 0.38
C LEU A 15 -42.36 -38.48 1.75
N PRO A 16 -41.14 -39.05 1.86
CA PRO A 16 -40.44 -39.14 3.13
C PRO A 16 -40.18 -37.74 3.66
N LEU A 17 -40.71 -37.41 4.84
CA LEU A 17 -40.39 -36.18 5.55
C LEU A 17 -38.91 -36.24 5.93
N SER A 18 -38.13 -35.30 5.36
CA SER A 18 -36.74 -35.12 5.79
C SER A 18 -36.70 -34.76 7.27
N PRO A 19 -35.83 -35.39 8.08
CA PRO A 19 -35.72 -35.07 9.50
C PRO A 19 -35.33 -33.60 9.63
N GLY A 20 -36.11 -32.85 10.39
CA GLY A 20 -35.77 -31.43 10.70
C GLY A 20 -34.54 -31.37 11.58
N PHE A 21 -33.85 -30.22 11.54
CA PHE A 21 -32.70 -29.92 12.41
C PHE A 21 -33.11 -29.99 13.87
N THR A 22 -32.32 -30.70 14.68
CA THR A 22 -32.49 -30.76 16.13
C THR A 22 -31.73 -29.65 16.85
N ALA A 23 -32.13 -29.31 18.08
CA ALA A 23 -31.42 -28.31 18.87
C ALA A 23 -29.90 -28.63 19.07
N PRO A 24 -29.50 -29.90 19.30
CA PRO A 24 -28.08 -30.28 19.30
C PRO A 24 -27.35 -30.02 17.98
N ASP A 25 -28.01 -30.26 16.83
CA ASP A 25 -27.39 -30.03 15.54
C ASP A 25 -27.05 -28.53 15.32
N LEU A 26 -27.93 -27.62 15.76
CA LEU A 26 -27.70 -26.20 15.75
C LEU A 26 -26.53 -25.81 16.65
N LEU A 27 -26.46 -26.41 17.85
CA LEU A 27 -25.39 -26.15 18.81
C LEU A 27 -24.03 -26.60 18.28
N VAL A 28 -23.95 -27.78 17.70
CA VAL A 28 -22.73 -28.29 17.04
C VAL A 28 -22.35 -27.37 15.85
N GLY A 29 -23.31 -26.98 15.02
CA GLY A 29 -23.08 -26.06 13.91
C GLY A 29 -22.54 -24.69 14.36
N MET A 30 -23.07 -24.13 15.45
CA MET A 30 -22.56 -22.88 16.03
C MET A 30 -21.13 -23.03 16.57
N ILE A 31 -20.83 -24.10 17.29
CA ILE A 31 -19.48 -24.36 17.82
C ILE A 31 -18.46 -24.47 16.65
N LEU A 32 -18.78 -25.25 15.63
CA LEU A 32 -17.94 -25.40 14.43
C LEU A 32 -17.78 -24.07 13.72
N GLY A 33 -18.84 -23.28 13.58
CA GLY A 33 -18.78 -21.94 12.98
C GLY A 33 -17.84 -20.99 13.73
N VAL A 34 -17.94 -20.93 15.05
CA VAL A 34 -17.04 -20.13 15.90
C VAL A 34 -15.60 -20.62 15.77
N PHE A 35 -15.37 -21.93 15.76
CA PHE A 35 -14.04 -22.49 15.62
C PHE A 35 -13.38 -22.12 14.28
N VAL A 36 -14.12 -22.19 13.17
CA VAL A 36 -13.65 -21.76 11.85
C VAL A 36 -13.32 -20.26 11.83
N LEU A 37 -14.17 -19.42 12.43
CA LEU A 37 -13.92 -17.98 12.54
C LEU A 37 -12.65 -17.67 13.33
N LEU A 38 -12.40 -18.36 14.43
CA LEU A 38 -11.19 -18.18 15.23
C LEU A 38 -9.91 -18.53 14.45
N LEU A 39 -9.96 -19.58 13.63
CA LEU A 39 -8.84 -19.98 12.78
C LEU A 39 -8.62 -19.03 11.59
N ALA A 40 -9.68 -18.45 11.04
CA ALA A 40 -9.61 -17.57 9.87
C ALA A 40 -9.14 -16.15 10.21
N THR A 41 -9.44 -15.65 11.40
CA THR A 41 -9.19 -14.25 11.82
C THR A 41 -7.73 -13.81 11.66
N PRO A 42 -6.70 -14.53 12.13
CA PRO A 42 -5.31 -14.08 12.02
C PRO A 42 -4.87 -13.97 10.56
N SER A 43 -5.30 -14.85 9.70
CA SER A 43 -4.97 -14.85 8.27
C SER A 43 -5.53 -13.62 7.55
N VAL A 44 -6.74 -13.22 7.89
CA VAL A 44 -7.39 -12.02 7.30
C VAL A 44 -6.71 -10.73 7.75
N LEU A 45 -6.29 -10.64 9.01
CA LEU A 45 -5.56 -9.48 9.52
C LEU A 45 -4.20 -9.32 8.85
N ASP A 46 -3.45 -10.41 8.70
CA ASP A 46 -2.14 -10.41 8.02
C ASP A 46 -2.26 -9.99 6.54
N MET A 47 -3.30 -10.46 5.85
CA MET A 47 -3.62 -10.07 4.49
C MET A 47 -3.92 -8.56 4.38
N ARG A 48 -4.72 -8.00 5.29
CA ARG A 48 -5.05 -6.56 5.31
C ARG A 48 -3.80 -5.70 5.49
N GLN A 49 -2.91 -6.04 6.40
CA GLN A 49 -1.66 -5.32 6.63
C GLN A 49 -0.75 -5.38 5.40
N SER A 50 -0.64 -6.54 4.76
CA SER A 50 0.11 -6.68 3.51
C SER A 50 -0.43 -5.79 2.40
N LEU A 51 -1.74 -5.74 2.22
CA LEU A 51 -2.40 -4.89 1.23
C LEU A 51 -2.22 -3.41 1.54
N ALA A 52 -2.23 -3.00 2.81
CA ALA A 52 -2.03 -1.62 3.22
C ALA A 52 -0.64 -1.11 2.83
N ALA A 53 0.43 -1.87 3.14
CA ALA A 53 1.80 -1.52 2.79
C ALA A 53 2.00 -1.44 1.25
N ARG A 54 1.44 -2.41 0.51
CA ARG A 54 1.48 -2.40 -0.97
C ARG A 54 0.73 -1.22 -1.57
N SER A 55 -0.45 -0.89 -1.04
CA SER A 55 -1.27 0.25 -1.49
C SER A 55 -0.55 1.58 -1.27
N ALA A 56 0.06 1.80 -0.10
CA ALA A 56 0.82 3.01 0.20
C ALA A 56 2.05 3.16 -0.71
N ALA A 57 2.77 2.05 -0.96
CA ALA A 57 3.90 2.05 -1.90
C ALA A 57 3.47 2.34 -3.33
N HIS A 58 2.33 1.80 -3.76
CA HIS A 58 1.74 2.07 -5.08
C HIS A 58 1.34 3.55 -5.21
N GLU A 59 0.65 4.12 -4.22
CA GLU A 59 0.29 5.53 -4.17
C GLU A 59 1.53 6.44 -4.31
N THR A 60 2.59 6.14 -3.56
CA THR A 60 3.87 6.85 -3.66
C THR A 60 4.48 6.74 -5.06
N THR A 61 4.44 5.56 -5.66
CA THR A 61 4.92 5.30 -7.01
C THR A 61 4.14 6.10 -8.05
N VAL A 62 2.81 6.14 -7.92
CA VAL A 62 1.93 6.95 -8.80
C VAL A 62 2.25 8.44 -8.67
N ALA A 63 2.51 8.94 -7.45
CA ALA A 63 2.91 10.32 -7.24
C ALA A 63 4.19 10.68 -7.99
N PHE A 64 5.21 9.80 -7.99
CA PHE A 64 6.44 10.00 -8.75
C PHE A 64 6.19 9.98 -10.27
N TYR A 65 5.38 9.06 -10.78
CA TYR A 65 5.02 9.04 -12.20
C TYR A 65 4.26 10.30 -12.61
N LEU A 66 3.38 10.79 -11.75
CA LEU A 66 2.66 12.03 -11.97
C LEU A 66 3.62 13.21 -12.08
N ALA A 67 4.56 13.36 -11.13
CA ALA A 67 5.58 14.41 -11.16
C ALA A 67 6.43 14.34 -12.44
N ARG A 68 6.87 13.14 -12.82
CA ARG A 68 7.63 12.91 -14.06
C ARG A 68 6.82 13.29 -15.31
N SER A 69 5.56 12.89 -15.37
CA SER A 69 4.67 13.21 -16.49
C SER A 69 4.45 14.71 -16.62
N TYR A 70 4.27 15.42 -15.50
CA TYR A 70 4.20 16.88 -15.50
C TYR A 70 5.50 17.54 -15.98
N ALA A 71 6.67 17.05 -15.54
CA ALA A 71 7.96 17.58 -15.98
C ALA A 71 8.12 17.50 -17.49
N ILE A 72 7.80 16.34 -18.07
CA ILE A 72 7.87 16.11 -19.52
C ILE A 72 6.84 16.97 -20.26
N SER A 73 5.56 16.97 -19.81
CA SER A 73 4.46 17.66 -20.50
C SER A 73 4.60 19.18 -20.47
N LYS A 74 5.18 19.73 -19.41
CA LYS A 74 5.39 21.18 -19.24
C LYS A 74 6.76 21.64 -19.66
N ASN A 75 7.65 20.73 -20.09
CA ASN A 75 9.04 20.99 -20.44
C ASN A 75 9.77 21.83 -19.37
N ARG A 76 9.57 21.46 -18.10
CA ARG A 76 10.16 22.14 -16.92
C ARG A 76 10.47 21.13 -15.83
N ASN A 77 11.41 21.46 -14.95
CA ASN A 77 11.63 20.64 -13.75
C ASN A 77 10.37 20.69 -12.85
N VAL A 78 9.99 19.55 -12.34
CA VAL A 78 8.88 19.41 -11.39
C VAL A 78 9.37 18.62 -10.18
N GLY A 79 9.20 19.20 -9.00
CA GLY A 79 9.59 18.60 -7.73
C GLY A 79 8.36 18.14 -6.93
N LEU A 80 8.45 16.94 -6.40
CA LEU A 80 7.56 16.43 -5.38
C LEU A 80 8.20 16.71 -4.03
N LYS A 81 7.68 17.72 -3.31
CA LYS A 81 8.12 18.10 -1.97
C LYS A 81 7.31 17.36 -0.94
N PHE A 82 8.00 16.66 -0.06
CA PHE A 82 7.40 16.05 1.12
C PHE A 82 7.46 17.01 2.31
N ARG A 83 6.40 17.07 3.09
CA ARG A 83 6.31 17.88 4.31
C ARG A 83 5.66 17.07 5.42
N ARG A 84 6.18 17.25 6.62
CA ARG A 84 5.54 16.80 7.83
C ARG A 84 4.58 17.88 8.32
N ASN A 85 3.31 17.52 8.50
CA ASN A 85 2.27 18.39 9.03
C ASN A 85 1.69 17.73 10.29
N GLY A 86 2.22 18.14 11.46
CA GLY A 86 1.96 17.45 12.73
C GLY A 86 2.46 16.01 12.70
N ASP A 87 1.56 15.07 12.93
CA ASP A 87 1.86 13.63 12.91
C ASP A 87 1.69 12.99 11.51
N ARG A 88 1.32 13.78 10.52
CA ARG A 88 1.08 13.30 9.16
C ARG A 88 2.12 13.84 8.19
N TYR A 89 2.33 13.08 7.12
CA TYR A 89 3.12 13.54 5.99
C TYR A 89 2.19 13.88 4.83
N GLU A 90 2.56 14.93 4.10
CA GLU A 90 1.90 15.37 2.89
C GLU A 90 2.95 15.50 1.80
N TRP A 91 2.53 15.40 0.55
CA TRP A 91 3.36 15.73 -0.57
C TRP A 91 2.64 16.68 -1.52
N ALA A 92 3.39 17.56 -2.13
CA ALA A 92 2.87 18.55 -3.07
C ALA A 92 3.81 18.70 -4.25
N LEU A 93 3.24 18.98 -5.41
CA LEU A 93 3.99 19.22 -6.64
C LEU A 93 4.27 20.72 -6.81
N TYR A 94 5.52 21.02 -7.20
CA TYR A 94 5.99 22.35 -7.53
C TYR A 94 6.68 22.35 -8.88
N ALA A 95 6.40 23.37 -9.71
CA ALA A 95 7.09 23.59 -10.97
C ALA A 95 8.19 24.64 -10.78
N ASP A 96 9.38 24.32 -11.25
CA ASP A 96 10.51 25.24 -11.36
C ASP A 96 10.15 26.37 -12.31
N HIS A 97 10.20 27.62 -11.84
CA HIS A 97 9.88 28.78 -12.65
C HIS A 97 11.10 29.56 -13.14
N ASN A 98 12.20 29.49 -12.42
CA ASN A 98 13.42 30.22 -12.73
C ASN A 98 14.50 29.37 -13.43
N GLY A 99 14.27 28.07 -13.64
CA GLY A 99 15.17 27.16 -14.36
C GLY A 99 16.36 26.66 -13.55
N ASN A 100 16.37 26.88 -12.22
CA ASN A 100 17.50 26.49 -11.35
C ASN A 100 17.25 25.14 -10.61
N GLY A 101 16.14 24.47 -10.93
CA GLY A 101 15.62 23.29 -10.24
C GLY A 101 14.70 23.66 -9.08
N VAL A 102 13.80 22.74 -8.70
CA VAL A 102 12.89 22.98 -7.57
C VAL A 102 13.65 23.00 -6.26
N ARG A 103 13.55 24.09 -5.51
CA ARG A 103 14.30 24.32 -4.26
C ARG A 103 13.39 24.76 -3.11
N THR A 104 13.72 24.36 -1.90
CA THR A 104 12.97 24.75 -0.71
C THR A 104 12.86 26.27 -0.52
N ALA A 105 13.95 27.02 -0.83
CA ALA A 105 13.96 28.49 -0.76
C ALA A 105 13.01 29.12 -1.79
N ASP A 106 12.99 28.60 -3.01
CA ASP A 106 12.16 29.10 -4.11
C ASP A 106 10.69 28.76 -3.90
N ILE A 107 10.41 27.61 -3.30
CA ILE A 107 9.05 27.25 -2.82
C ILE A 107 8.60 28.25 -1.73
N ALA A 108 9.46 28.53 -0.75
CA ALA A 108 9.11 29.42 0.36
C ALA A 108 8.90 30.88 -0.09
N SER A 109 9.65 31.35 -1.09
CA SER A 109 9.51 32.68 -1.69
C SER A 109 8.41 32.79 -2.75
N GLY A 110 7.78 31.66 -3.13
CA GLY A 110 6.74 31.61 -4.17
C GLY A 110 7.26 31.69 -5.59
N VAL A 111 8.57 31.61 -5.81
CA VAL A 111 9.19 31.53 -7.13
C VAL A 111 8.82 30.22 -7.81
N ASP A 112 9.00 29.10 -7.10
CA ASP A 112 8.53 27.80 -7.57
C ASP A 112 7.03 27.67 -7.34
N ARG A 113 6.30 27.43 -8.41
CA ARG A 113 4.83 27.47 -8.38
C ARG A 113 4.23 26.15 -7.91
N TYR A 114 3.34 26.24 -6.95
CA TYR A 114 2.48 25.13 -6.53
C TYR A 114 1.54 24.73 -7.67
N LEU A 115 1.48 23.44 -7.99
CA LEU A 115 0.65 22.90 -9.08
C LEU A 115 -0.75 22.44 -8.62
N GLY A 116 -1.16 22.77 -7.41
CA GLY A 116 -2.50 22.50 -6.92
C GLY A 116 -2.76 21.07 -6.46
N LEU A 117 -1.74 20.25 -6.31
CA LEU A 117 -1.85 18.85 -5.89
C LEU A 117 -1.13 18.69 -4.55
N SER A 118 -1.87 18.84 -3.45
CA SER A 118 -1.42 18.42 -2.12
C SER A 118 -2.29 17.25 -1.71
N ILE A 119 -1.71 16.07 -1.70
CA ILE A 119 -2.44 14.84 -1.37
C ILE A 119 -1.79 14.26 -0.12
N PRO A 120 -2.52 14.19 0.99
CA PRO A 120 -2.07 13.42 2.15
C PRO A 120 -2.08 11.94 1.78
N TRP A 121 -1.19 11.13 2.40
CA TRP A 121 -1.31 9.67 2.26
C TRP A 121 -2.71 9.26 2.70
N SER A 122 -3.42 8.58 1.82
CA SER A 122 -4.85 8.25 1.96
C SER A 122 -5.13 7.26 3.09
N ARG A 123 -4.10 6.55 3.56
CA ARG A 123 -4.23 5.54 4.61
C ARG A 123 -3.50 5.97 5.88
N ASN A 124 -4.26 6.02 6.98
CA ASN A 124 -3.70 6.32 8.30
C ASN A 124 -2.87 5.16 8.88
N ASP A 125 -2.96 3.96 8.28
CA ASP A 125 -2.34 2.74 8.78
C ASP A 125 -0.89 2.59 8.33
N VAL A 126 -0.47 3.32 7.26
CA VAL A 126 0.89 3.28 6.71
C VAL A 126 1.36 4.70 6.45
N PHE A 127 2.50 5.07 6.99
CA PHE A 127 3.03 6.42 6.94
C PHE A 127 4.54 6.40 6.69
N PRO A 128 5.12 7.51 6.22
CA PRO A 128 6.56 7.63 6.09
C PRO A 128 7.24 7.47 7.45
N ALA A 129 7.89 6.34 7.66
CA ALA A 129 8.67 6.02 8.86
C ALA A 129 9.58 4.82 8.58
N ILE A 130 10.56 4.63 9.45
CA ILE A 130 11.41 3.44 9.49
C ILE A 130 11.06 2.65 10.75
N MET A 131 10.94 1.34 10.59
CA MET A 131 10.60 0.43 11.67
C MET A 131 11.58 0.56 12.84
N THR A 132 11.03 0.68 14.04
CA THR A 132 11.79 0.74 15.28
C THR A 132 11.83 -0.60 16.01
N GLY A 133 12.75 -0.73 16.97
CA GLY A 133 12.87 -1.95 17.79
C GLY A 133 13.51 -3.15 17.08
N THR A 134 14.00 -2.98 15.84
CA THR A 134 14.79 -3.98 15.12
C THR A 134 15.74 -3.30 14.15
N ARG A 135 16.81 -4.02 13.76
CA ARG A 135 17.71 -3.54 12.70
C ARG A 135 17.15 -3.95 11.35
N VAL A 136 16.73 -2.97 10.57
CA VAL A 136 16.22 -3.19 9.22
C VAL A 136 17.39 -3.25 8.23
N PRO A 137 17.51 -4.29 7.42
CA PRO A 137 18.55 -4.37 6.38
C PRO A 137 18.46 -3.17 5.41
N ASP A 138 19.62 -2.72 4.90
CA ASP A 138 19.62 -1.68 3.87
C ASP A 138 19.11 -2.27 2.53
N PRO A 139 18.15 -1.63 1.84
CA PRO A 139 17.67 -2.10 0.55
C PRO A 139 18.72 -2.05 -0.58
N SER A 140 19.90 -1.45 -0.34
CA SER A 140 21.04 -1.55 -1.27
C SER A 140 21.77 -2.87 -1.21
N GLY A 141 21.49 -3.71 -0.18
CA GLY A 141 22.06 -5.05 -0.02
C GLY A 141 23.25 -5.12 0.92
N SER A 142 23.69 -4.02 1.51
CA SER A 142 24.81 -4.02 2.46
C SER A 142 24.47 -3.27 3.75
N GLY A 143 24.64 -3.95 4.90
CA GLY A 143 24.44 -3.35 6.21
C GLY A 143 22.98 -3.16 6.61
N TYR A 144 22.76 -2.20 7.47
CA TYR A 144 21.46 -1.88 8.03
C TYR A 144 21.14 -0.39 7.83
N LEU A 145 19.85 -0.05 7.85
CA LEU A 145 19.42 1.33 7.78
C LEU A 145 19.94 2.13 8.99
N ASP A 146 20.58 3.22 8.69
CA ASP A 146 20.91 4.30 9.61
C ASP A 146 19.77 5.34 9.67
N ARG A 147 19.91 6.42 10.44
CA ARG A 147 18.99 7.57 10.50
C ARG A 147 17.52 7.16 10.46
N ILE A 148 17.08 6.44 11.50
CA ILE A 148 15.71 5.92 11.61
C ILE A 148 14.64 7.03 11.71
N ASP A 149 15.05 8.25 12.00
CA ASP A 149 14.26 9.49 12.08
C ASP A 149 14.03 10.16 10.71
N ASP A 150 14.75 9.70 9.66
CA ASP A 150 14.70 10.25 8.30
C ASP A 150 14.15 9.23 7.29
N PRO A 151 12.81 9.10 7.17
CA PRO A 151 12.20 8.14 6.26
C PRO A 151 12.12 8.61 4.81
N ILE A 152 12.39 9.91 4.55
CA ILE A 152 12.31 10.50 3.21
C ILE A 152 13.67 11.06 2.84
N ARG A 153 14.39 10.36 1.98
CA ARG A 153 15.81 10.60 1.70
C ARG A 153 16.04 11.05 0.26
N PHE A 154 15.85 12.34 0.02
CA PHE A 154 16.21 13.01 -1.25
C PHE A 154 17.20 14.14 -0.97
N ASN A 155 18.49 13.81 -0.98
CA ASN A 155 19.55 14.74 -0.57
C ASN A 155 19.25 15.34 0.82
N ASN A 156 19.30 16.66 0.96
CA ASN A 156 19.01 17.38 2.21
C ASN A 156 17.71 18.21 2.11
N SER A 157 16.84 17.93 1.16
CA SER A 157 15.72 18.81 0.85
C SER A 157 14.34 18.19 0.92
N ASP A 158 14.22 16.88 1.04
CA ASP A 158 12.95 16.13 0.91
C ASP A 158 12.18 16.45 -0.39
N ILE A 159 12.94 16.75 -1.46
CA ILE A 159 12.40 17.04 -2.78
C ILE A 159 12.91 16.01 -3.78
N CYS A 160 11.98 15.23 -4.35
CA CYS A 160 12.26 14.43 -5.54
C CYS A 160 11.92 15.26 -6.77
N SER A 161 12.91 15.76 -7.48
CA SER A 161 12.74 16.56 -8.69
C SER A 161 12.93 15.69 -9.93
N PHE A 162 12.10 15.94 -10.94
CA PHE A 162 12.18 15.31 -12.26
C PHE A 162 12.45 16.38 -13.32
N SER A 163 13.37 16.10 -14.24
CA SER A 163 13.65 16.95 -15.39
C SER A 163 12.81 16.56 -16.61
N PRO A 164 12.63 17.48 -17.58
CA PRO A 164 11.98 17.17 -18.85
C PRO A 164 12.67 16.04 -19.64
N LEU A 165 13.98 15.86 -19.43
CA LEU A 165 14.78 14.83 -20.08
C LEU A 165 14.61 13.45 -19.43
N GLY A 166 13.80 13.34 -18.36
CA GLY A 166 13.52 12.08 -17.67
C GLY A 166 14.52 11.69 -16.61
N GLU A 167 15.43 12.60 -16.22
CA GLU A 167 16.28 12.42 -15.04
C GLU A 167 15.54 12.81 -13.76
N SER A 168 16.04 12.35 -12.62
CA SER A 168 15.44 12.68 -11.32
C SER A 168 16.48 12.80 -10.21
N THR A 169 16.10 13.42 -9.12
CA THR A 169 16.86 13.35 -7.86
C THR A 169 16.80 11.91 -7.34
N PRO A 170 17.94 11.24 -7.15
CA PRO A 170 17.95 9.90 -6.55
C PRO A 170 17.56 9.96 -5.08
N GLY A 171 16.85 8.93 -4.63
CA GLY A 171 16.44 8.86 -3.23
C GLY A 171 15.48 7.75 -2.93
N SER A 172 14.92 7.78 -1.73
CA SER A 172 14.02 6.73 -1.23
C SER A 172 12.97 7.29 -0.28
N VAL A 173 11.78 6.74 -0.34
CA VAL A 173 10.72 6.92 0.67
C VAL A 173 10.48 5.60 1.35
N TYR A 174 10.63 5.57 2.66
CA TYR A 174 10.35 4.42 3.51
C TYR A 174 8.97 4.59 4.13
N LEU A 175 8.18 3.54 4.06
CA LEU A 175 6.82 3.47 4.56
C LEU A 175 6.72 2.33 5.58
N TRP A 176 6.06 2.57 6.70
CA TRP A 176 5.89 1.58 7.76
C TRP A 176 4.43 1.53 8.22
N ASP A 177 3.94 0.34 8.52
CA ASP A 177 2.58 0.10 9.03
C ASP A 177 2.46 0.24 10.55
N GLY A 178 3.53 0.66 11.23
CA GLY A 178 3.58 0.74 12.69
C GLY A 178 3.76 -0.62 13.39
N HIS A 179 3.80 -1.72 12.64
CA HIS A 179 3.87 -3.08 13.17
C HIS A 179 5.10 -3.84 12.65
N ASP A 180 4.90 -4.72 11.69
CA ASP A 180 5.94 -5.64 11.21
C ASP A 180 6.29 -5.52 9.72
N ARG A 181 5.65 -4.61 8.97
CA ARG A 181 5.82 -4.48 7.53
C ARG A 181 6.31 -3.12 7.12
N MET A 182 7.26 -3.11 6.22
CA MET A 182 7.76 -1.90 5.56
C MET A 182 7.69 -2.05 4.05
N ALA A 183 7.57 -0.91 3.38
CA ALA A 183 7.84 -0.78 1.96
C ALA A 183 8.86 0.34 1.75
N VAL A 184 9.62 0.27 0.66
CA VAL A 184 10.47 1.36 0.21
C VAL A 184 10.27 1.59 -1.28
N VAL A 185 10.07 2.84 -1.65
CA VAL A 185 10.06 3.27 -3.05
C VAL A 185 11.36 4.03 -3.32
N ARG A 186 12.19 3.48 -4.20
CA ARG A 186 13.50 4.06 -4.57
C ARG A 186 13.43 4.67 -5.96
N VAL A 187 14.03 5.83 -6.10
CA VAL A 187 14.16 6.56 -7.36
C VAL A 187 15.62 6.57 -7.77
N PHE A 188 15.92 6.19 -9.02
CA PHE A 188 17.26 6.18 -9.57
C PHE A 188 17.48 7.41 -10.46
N GLY A 189 18.46 8.26 -10.13
CA GLY A 189 18.63 9.60 -10.69
C GLY A 189 18.68 9.68 -12.22
N ARG A 190 19.59 8.95 -12.87
CA ARG A 190 19.83 9.08 -14.33
C ARG A 190 18.68 8.59 -15.21
N THR A 191 17.87 7.67 -14.73
CA THR A 191 16.80 7.02 -15.51
C THR A 191 15.42 7.30 -14.98
N ALA A 192 15.31 7.93 -13.81
CA ALA A 192 14.08 8.05 -13.03
C ALA A 192 13.33 6.70 -12.90
N LYS A 193 14.08 5.58 -12.93
CA LYS A 193 13.51 4.25 -12.70
C LYS A 193 13.06 4.16 -11.25
N LEU A 194 11.87 3.64 -11.05
CA LEU A 194 11.33 3.36 -9.72
C LEU A 194 11.50 1.88 -9.39
N ARG A 195 11.85 1.60 -8.16
CA ARG A 195 11.90 0.25 -7.62
C ARG A 195 11.22 0.22 -6.27
N THR A 196 10.23 -0.63 -6.13
CA THR A 196 9.54 -0.87 -4.86
C THR A 196 10.02 -2.18 -4.26
N LEU A 197 10.33 -2.16 -2.96
CA LEU A 197 10.74 -3.33 -2.21
C LEU A 197 9.93 -3.40 -0.93
N TYR A 198 9.71 -4.61 -0.44
CA TYR A 198 8.96 -4.91 0.77
C TYR A 198 9.83 -5.65 1.77
N TYR A 199 9.60 -5.39 3.04
CA TYR A 199 10.31 -6.03 4.14
C TYR A 199 9.33 -6.38 5.25
N ARG A 200 9.48 -7.56 5.83
CA ARG A 200 8.76 -7.98 7.02
C ARG A 200 9.76 -8.21 8.15
N ARG A 201 9.38 -7.83 9.36
CA ARG A 201 10.20 -8.03 10.57
C ARG A 201 10.69 -9.47 10.66
N GLY A 202 11.99 -9.64 10.85
CA GLY A 202 12.64 -10.96 10.95
C GLY A 202 13.07 -11.57 9.61
N GLU A 203 12.74 -10.98 8.47
CA GLU A 203 13.28 -11.40 7.18
C GLU A 203 14.76 -11.02 7.05
N ARG A 204 15.50 -11.78 6.24
CA ARG A 204 16.93 -11.53 6.00
C ARG A 204 17.19 -10.36 5.05
N GLY A 205 16.20 -9.92 4.30
CA GLY A 205 16.34 -8.87 3.30
C GLY A 205 15.01 -8.45 2.71
N TRP A 206 15.09 -7.53 1.74
CA TRP A 206 13.96 -6.97 1.03
C TRP A 206 13.56 -7.85 -0.16
N THR A 207 12.26 -7.96 -0.40
CA THR A 207 11.65 -8.65 -1.56
C THR A 207 11.00 -7.64 -2.51
N GLN A 208 10.77 -8.04 -3.77
CA GLN A 208 10.02 -7.25 -4.77
C GLN A 208 8.54 -7.59 -4.79
#